data_42be4ea0c9158db0dd5dc941cd24ed90
#
_entry.id   42be4ea0c9158db0dd5dc941cd24ed90
#
_cell.length_a   1.000
_cell.length_b   1.000
_cell.length_c   1.000
_cell.angle_alpha   90.00
_cell.angle_beta   90.00
_cell.angle_gamma   90.00
#
_symmetry.space_group_name_H-M   'P 1'
#
loop_
_entity.id
_entity.type
_entity.pdbx_description
1 polymer ?
#
loop_
_entity_poly.entity_id
_entity_poly.type
_entity_poly.pdbx_seq_one_letter_code
_entity_poly.pdbx_strand_id
1 'polypeptide(L)' 'MAIVELSATVNNGDKIVIRGSTTNIEQTIGSMEIEHEQITTAGAGQSIGLKVSGRVRENDIVYRVRVP' A
#
# COMPACT_ATOMS: atom_id res chain seq x y z
N MET A 1 1.85 9.90 5.83
CA MET A 1 2.16 8.89 4.80
C MET A 1 2.97 7.79 5.42
N ALA A 2 2.65 6.55 5.15
CA ALA A 2 3.34 5.39 5.71
C ALA A 2 4.22 4.73 4.65
N ILE A 3 5.35 4.16 5.09
CA ILE A 3 6.19 3.33 4.22
C ILE A 3 5.72 1.89 4.39
N VAL A 4 5.32 1.27 3.28
CA VAL A 4 4.78 -0.09 3.27
C VAL A 4 5.46 -0.93 2.21
N GLU A 5 5.52 -2.23 2.45
CA GLU A 5 6.03 -3.20 1.47
C GLU A 5 4.88 -3.83 0.72
N LEU A 6 5.03 -3.95 -0.59
CA LEU A 6 4.01 -4.53 -1.45
C LEU A 6 4.24 -6.02 -1.66
N SER A 7 3.20 -6.82 -1.52
CA SER A 7 3.24 -8.25 -1.85
C SER A 7 2.82 -8.54 -3.29
N ALA A 8 2.26 -7.55 -3.97
CA ALA A 8 1.80 -7.68 -5.35
C ALA A 8 1.87 -6.33 -6.06
N THR A 9 1.83 -6.35 -7.37
CA THR A 9 1.77 -5.11 -8.17
C THR A 9 0.44 -4.41 -7.93
N VAL A 10 0.49 -3.11 -7.68
CA VAL A 10 -0.69 -2.28 -7.44
C VAL A 10 -0.66 -1.01 -8.28
N ASN A 11 -1.83 -0.47 -8.57
CA ASN A 11 -2.01 0.78 -9.31
C ASN A 11 -2.90 1.72 -8.49
N ASN A 12 -2.82 3.02 -8.80
CA ASN A 12 -3.75 3.99 -8.22
C ASN A 12 -5.19 3.55 -8.56
N GLY A 13 -6.06 3.60 -7.58
CA GLY A 13 -7.44 3.15 -7.71
C GLY A 13 -7.68 1.71 -7.31
N ASP A 14 -6.62 0.93 -7.11
CA ASP A 14 -6.75 -0.46 -6.66
C ASP A 14 -7.16 -0.50 -5.20
N LYS A 15 -7.96 -1.49 -4.86
CA LYS A 15 -8.33 -1.76 -3.49
C LYS A 15 -7.29 -2.67 -2.86
N ILE A 16 -6.84 -2.28 -1.68
CA ILE A 16 -5.79 -3.01 -0.96
C ILE A 16 -6.18 -3.25 0.49
N VAL A 17 -5.52 -4.24 1.09
CA VAL A 17 -5.57 -4.51 2.52
C VAL A 17 -4.15 -4.42 3.07
N ILE A 18 -3.98 -3.64 4.12
CA ILE A 18 -2.71 -3.52 4.83
C ILE A 18 -2.81 -4.35 6.10
N ARG A 19 -1.98 -5.35 6.23
CA ARG A 19 -1.98 -6.26 7.36
C ARG A 19 -0.64 -6.33 8.07
N GLY A 20 -0.70 -6.34 9.38
CA GLY A 20 0.42 -6.58 10.27
C GLY A 20 -0.08 -7.26 11.54
N SER A 21 0.76 -7.37 12.56
CA SER A 21 0.37 -8.04 13.80
C SER A 21 -0.81 -7.36 14.49
N THR A 22 -0.92 -6.03 14.36
CA THR A 22 -2.02 -5.25 14.95
C THR A 22 -2.73 -4.36 13.93
N THR A 23 -2.34 -4.45 12.66
CA THR A 23 -2.86 -3.59 11.58
C THR A 23 -3.76 -4.40 10.66
N ASN A 24 -4.95 -3.86 10.37
CA ASN A 24 -5.87 -4.44 9.41
C ASN A 24 -6.69 -3.29 8.80
N ILE A 25 -6.21 -2.75 7.69
CA ILE A 25 -6.82 -1.60 7.02
C ILE A 25 -7.16 -1.99 5.58
N GLU A 26 -8.40 -1.74 5.18
CA GLU A 26 -8.83 -1.90 3.80
C GLU A 26 -9.12 -0.53 3.22
N GLN A 27 -8.49 -0.20 2.11
CA GLN A 27 -8.69 1.09 1.46
C GLN A 27 -8.36 1.04 -0.03
N THR A 28 -8.79 2.07 -0.74
CA THR A 28 -8.41 2.28 -2.14
C THR A 28 -7.19 3.18 -2.18
N ILE A 29 -6.24 2.88 -3.08
CA ILE A 29 -5.03 3.68 -3.25
C ILE A 29 -5.40 5.01 -3.91
N GLY A 30 -5.12 6.11 -3.21
CA GLY A 30 -5.31 7.46 -3.74
C GLY A 30 -4.02 8.07 -4.27
N SER A 31 -2.89 7.83 -3.59
CA SER A 31 -1.60 8.32 -4.05
C SER A 31 -0.48 7.45 -3.49
N MET A 32 0.58 7.30 -4.28
CA MET A 32 1.77 6.55 -3.90
C MET A 32 3.01 7.35 -4.26
N GLU A 33 4.08 7.18 -3.49
CA GLU A 33 5.35 7.84 -3.76
C GLU A 33 6.52 6.88 -3.58
N ILE A 34 7.55 7.05 -4.40
CA ILE A 34 8.86 6.43 -4.20
C ILE A 34 9.89 7.56 -4.29
N GLU A 35 10.74 7.69 -3.26
CA GLU A 35 11.78 8.72 -3.19
C GLU A 35 11.24 10.13 -3.49
N HIS A 36 10.10 10.47 -2.86
CA HIS A 36 9.42 11.76 -3.00
C HIS A 36 8.83 12.04 -4.38
N GLU A 37 8.83 11.06 -5.28
CA GLU A 37 8.18 11.16 -6.57
C GLU A 37 6.84 10.42 -6.57
N GLN A 38 5.81 11.07 -7.07
CA GLN A 38 4.52 10.42 -7.23
C GLN A 38 4.56 9.40 -8.35
N ILE A 39 3.98 8.24 -8.07
CA ILE A 39 3.90 7.14 -9.04
C ILE A 39 2.47 6.67 -9.18
N THR A 40 2.15 6.02 -10.29
CA THR A 40 0.81 5.49 -10.56
C THR A 40 0.75 3.97 -10.43
N THR A 41 1.90 3.30 -10.45
CA THR A 41 1.99 1.86 -10.33
C THR A 41 3.25 1.48 -9.57
N ALA A 42 3.20 0.39 -8.83
CA ALA A 42 4.35 -0.14 -8.10
C ALA A 42 4.31 -1.66 -8.09
N GLY A 43 5.47 -2.28 -8.13
CA GLY A 43 5.61 -3.74 -8.24
C GLY A 43 5.75 -4.45 -6.91
N ALA A 44 5.51 -5.76 -6.94
CA ALA A 44 5.72 -6.62 -5.78
C ALA A 44 7.17 -6.53 -5.28
N GLY A 45 7.35 -6.51 -3.98
CA GLY A 45 8.66 -6.41 -3.35
C GLY A 45 9.18 -4.99 -3.19
N GLN A 46 8.50 -4.00 -3.76
CA GLN A 46 8.90 -2.59 -3.58
C GLN A 46 8.36 -2.04 -2.26
N SER A 47 9.14 -1.13 -1.67
CA SER A 47 8.68 -0.33 -0.52
C SER A 47 8.27 1.04 -1.04
N ILE A 48 7.08 1.48 -0.69
CA ILE A 48 6.52 2.75 -1.17
C ILE A 48 5.97 3.58 -0.02
N GLY A 49 5.87 4.89 -0.25
CA GLY A 49 5.11 5.78 0.60
C GLY A 49 3.65 5.77 0.17
N LEU A 50 2.76 5.51 1.10
CA LEU A 50 1.34 5.39 0.83
C LEU A 50 0.53 6.23 1.81
N LYS A 51 -0.41 7.01 1.29
CA LYS A 51 -1.35 7.72 2.15
C LYS A 51 -2.38 6.73 2.68
N VAL A 52 -2.43 6.61 4.00
CA VAL A 52 -3.28 5.61 4.66
C VAL A 52 -4.34 6.28 5.52
N SER A 53 -5.47 5.60 5.70
CA SER A 53 -6.59 6.10 6.48
C SER A 53 -6.46 5.83 7.98
N GLY A 54 -5.49 5.02 8.38
CA GLY A 54 -5.26 4.67 9.78
C GLY A 54 -3.79 4.56 10.10
N ARG A 55 -3.47 4.05 11.28
CA ARG A 55 -2.09 3.87 11.70
C ARG A 55 -1.51 2.60 11.09
N VAL A 56 -0.38 2.74 10.41
CA VAL A 56 0.37 1.64 9.83
C VAL A 56 1.77 1.63 10.44
N ARG A 57 2.26 0.44 10.76
CA ARG A 57 3.59 0.25 11.36
C ARG A 57 4.58 -0.27 10.34
N GLU A 58 5.87 -0.14 10.63
CA GLU A 58 6.92 -0.82 9.87
C GLU A 58 6.63 -2.32 9.85
N ASN A 59 6.98 -2.99 8.78
CA ASN A 59 6.75 -4.42 8.54
C ASN A 59 5.30 -4.79 8.21
N ASP A 60 4.38 -3.84 8.17
CA ASP A 60 3.05 -4.12 7.66
C ASP A 60 3.13 -4.33 6.15
N ILE A 61 2.34 -5.26 5.66
CA ILE A 61 2.40 -5.67 4.25
C ILE A 61 1.09 -5.31 3.56
N VAL A 62 1.22 -4.83 2.33
CA VAL A 62 0.07 -4.49 1.49
C VAL A 62 -0.28 -5.66 0.59
N TYR A 63 -1.53 -6.07 0.65
CA TYR A 63 -2.10 -7.10 -0.23
C TYR A 63 -3.10 -6.46 -1.16
N ARG A 64 -3.07 -6.85 -2.42
CA ARG A 64 -4.07 -6.40 -3.38
C ARG A 64 -5.34 -7.22 -3.23
N VAL A 65 -6.47 -6.53 -3.11
CA VAL A 65 -7.78 -7.20 -3.09
C VAL A 65 -8.22 -7.43 -4.52
N ARG A 66 -8.47 -8.69 -4.88
CA ARG A 66 -9.06 -9.02 -6.15
C ARG A 66 -10.57 -8.83 -6.06
N VAL A 67 -11.07 -8.01 -6.95
CA VAL A 67 -12.51 -7.88 -7.15
C VAL A 67 -12.87 -8.72 -8.37
N PRO A 68 -13.74 -9.71 -8.21
CA PRO A 68 -14.16 -10.54 -9.35
C PRO A 68 -14.95 -9.74 -10.39
#